data_d6f7e9d5fc134ead9ba7a73fbd4575d2
#
_entry.id   d6f7e9d5fc134ead9ba7a73fbd4575d2
#
_cell.length_a   1.000
_cell.length_b   1.000
_cell.length_c   1.000
_cell.angle_alpha   90.00
_cell.angle_beta   90.00
_cell.angle_gamma   90.00
#
_symmetry.space_group_name_H-M   'P 1'
#
loop_
_entity.id
_entity.type
_entity.pdbx_description
1 polymer ?
#
loop_
_entity_poly.entity_id
_entity_poly.type
_entity_poly.pdbx_seq_one_letter_code
_entity_poly.pdbx_strand_id
1 'polypeptide(L)'
;MDFSRDLRNNVLAGDVTLTVRLWTRPRVKQGGRYRVGPGAIEIDSIELVPFAAITTEDVRRAGEPDRETLRQRAAHAGPIDEDTLVYLIEFHAVTAADSATLERGP
;
A
#
# COMPACT_ATOMS: atom_id res chain seq x y z
N MET A 1 -7.31 0.37 -5.51
CA MET A 1 -6.68 -0.02 -4.24
C MET A 1 -7.22 0.86 -3.12
N ASP A 2 -7.57 0.27 -2.01
CA ASP A 2 -8.24 0.99 -0.93
C ASP A 2 -7.27 1.41 0.16
N PHE A 3 -7.42 2.67 0.58
CA PHE A 3 -6.72 3.22 1.74
C PHE A 3 -7.76 3.86 2.65
N SER A 4 -7.49 3.88 3.96
CA SER A 4 -8.36 4.56 4.89
C SER A 4 -8.38 6.05 4.56
N ARG A 5 -9.47 6.73 4.96
CA ARG A 5 -9.66 8.13 4.62
C ARG A 5 -8.50 9.01 5.10
N ASP A 6 -7.99 8.72 6.30
CA ASP A 6 -6.91 9.52 6.88
C ASP A 6 -5.57 9.35 6.13
N LEU A 7 -5.37 8.22 5.46
CA LEU A 7 -4.15 7.99 4.69
C LEU A 7 -4.26 8.43 3.23
N ARG A 8 -5.47 8.49 2.69
CA ARG A 8 -5.68 8.75 1.26
C ARG A 8 -5.02 10.03 0.78
N ASN A 9 -5.18 11.13 1.51
CA ASN A 9 -4.57 12.38 1.12
C ASN A 9 -3.05 12.32 1.16
N ASN A 10 -2.49 11.63 2.15
CA ASN A 10 -1.05 11.46 2.26
C ASN A 10 -0.49 10.59 1.15
N VAL A 11 -1.25 9.59 0.72
CA VAL A 11 -0.87 8.75 -0.42
C VAL A 11 -0.77 9.61 -1.68
N LEU A 12 -1.78 10.44 -1.94
CA LEU A 12 -1.80 11.27 -3.13
C LEU A 12 -0.81 12.42 -3.08
N ALA A 13 -0.45 12.87 -1.87
CA ALA A 13 0.57 13.91 -1.69
C ALA A 13 2.00 13.37 -1.80
N GLY A 14 2.17 12.05 -1.81
CA GLY A 14 3.49 11.44 -1.88
C GLY A 14 4.14 11.20 -0.52
N ASP A 15 3.42 11.44 0.57
CA ASP A 15 3.94 11.22 1.93
C ASP A 15 3.91 9.75 2.32
N VAL A 16 2.98 8.99 1.76
CA VAL A 16 2.86 7.55 1.98
C VAL A 16 3.24 6.85 0.69
N THR A 17 4.25 6.00 0.74
CA THR A 17 4.80 5.33 -0.45
C THR A 17 4.87 3.81 -0.29
N LEU A 18 4.27 3.28 0.78
CA LEU A 18 4.35 1.86 1.08
C LEU A 18 3.07 1.44 1.80
N THR A 19 2.65 0.20 1.54
CA THR A 19 1.53 -0.39 2.26
C THR A 19 1.81 -1.87 2.52
N VAL A 20 1.22 -2.40 3.58
CA VAL A 20 1.35 -3.80 3.97
C VAL A 20 -0.04 -4.42 3.94
N ARG A 21 -0.19 -5.53 3.23
CA ARG A 21 -1.50 -6.17 3.03
C ARG A 21 -1.44 -7.65 3.34
N LEU A 22 -2.46 -8.12 4.05
CA LEU A 22 -2.66 -9.55 4.29
C LEU A 22 -3.67 -10.06 3.26
N TRP A 23 -3.16 -10.58 2.17
CA TRP A 23 -3.97 -11.15 1.08
C TRP A 23 -3.60 -12.60 0.89
N THR A 24 -4.53 -13.42 0.43
CA THR A 24 -4.24 -14.80 0.06
C THR A 24 -3.48 -14.87 -1.26
N ARG A 25 -3.64 -13.87 -2.11
CA ARG A 25 -2.90 -13.73 -3.36
C ARG A 25 -2.82 -12.24 -3.73
N PRO A 26 -1.85 -11.83 -4.55
CA PRO A 26 -1.72 -10.42 -4.90
C PRO A 26 -2.97 -9.90 -5.60
N ARG A 27 -3.40 -8.71 -5.21
CA ARG A 27 -4.53 -8.02 -5.84
C ARG A 27 -4.08 -6.86 -6.71
N VAL A 28 -2.78 -6.61 -6.77
CA VAL A 28 -2.16 -5.60 -7.62
C VAL A 28 -0.92 -6.22 -8.25
N LYS A 29 -0.37 -5.58 -9.27
CA LYS A 29 0.83 -6.07 -9.92
C LYS A 29 1.83 -4.95 -10.09
N GLN A 30 3.12 -5.30 -10.18
CA GLN A 30 4.18 -4.35 -10.44
C GLN A 30 3.93 -3.65 -11.77
N GLY A 31 4.09 -2.33 -11.78
CA GLY A 31 3.82 -1.51 -12.96
C GLY A 31 2.35 -1.19 -13.17
N GLY A 32 1.45 -1.80 -12.41
CA GLY A 32 0.03 -1.51 -12.52
C GLY A 32 -0.31 -0.17 -11.90
N ARG A 33 -1.36 0.48 -12.42
CA ARG A 33 -1.86 1.75 -11.90
C ARG A 33 -3.26 1.56 -11.35
N TYR A 34 -3.51 2.12 -10.18
CA TYR A 34 -4.76 1.90 -9.46
C TYR A 34 -5.28 3.20 -8.91
N ARG A 35 -6.59 3.35 -8.96
CA ARG A 35 -7.26 4.55 -8.48
C ARG A 35 -7.23 4.61 -6.95
N VAL A 36 -6.96 5.81 -6.43
CA VAL A 36 -7.02 6.11 -5.00
C VAL A 36 -7.74 7.44 -4.85
N GLY A 37 -9.04 7.39 -4.46
CA GLY A 37 -9.86 8.60 -4.39
C GLY A 37 -9.87 9.35 -5.71
N PRO A 38 -9.54 10.65 -5.71
CA PRO A 38 -9.52 11.45 -6.95
C PRO A 38 -8.25 11.28 -7.79
N GLY A 39 -7.28 10.50 -7.31
CA GLY A 39 -6.01 10.31 -8.01
C GLY A 39 -5.70 8.85 -8.27
N ALA A 40 -4.44 8.56 -8.49
CA ALA A 40 -4.00 7.19 -8.76
C ALA A 40 -2.56 6.98 -8.31
N ILE A 41 -2.18 5.72 -8.19
CA ILE A 41 -0.82 5.31 -7.84
C ILE A 41 -0.33 4.29 -8.86
N GLU A 42 0.99 4.19 -8.97
CA GLU A 42 1.64 3.14 -9.75
C GLU A 42 2.44 2.26 -8.80
N ILE A 43 2.35 0.95 -8.97
CA ILE A 43 3.02 -0.02 -8.11
C ILE A 43 4.46 -0.20 -8.58
N ASP A 44 5.42 0.08 -7.67
CA ASP A 44 6.85 -0.05 -7.95
C ASP A 44 7.35 -1.46 -7.68
N SER A 45 6.90 -2.08 -6.59
CA SER A 45 7.31 -3.43 -6.24
C SER A 45 6.31 -4.11 -5.34
N ILE A 46 6.31 -5.44 -5.38
CA ILE A 46 5.50 -6.28 -4.50
C ILE A 46 6.39 -7.41 -4.01
N GLU A 47 6.44 -7.61 -2.70
CA GLU A 47 7.19 -8.70 -2.10
C GLU A 47 6.33 -9.40 -1.06
N LEU A 48 6.44 -10.71 -0.98
CA LEU A 48 5.78 -11.50 0.07
C LEU A 48 6.83 -11.77 1.13
N VAL A 49 6.63 -11.22 2.32
CA VAL A 49 7.62 -11.29 3.41
C VAL A 49 6.93 -11.57 4.73
N PRO A 50 7.63 -12.18 5.70
CA PRO A 50 7.06 -12.32 7.05
C PRO A 50 6.95 -10.93 7.68
N PHE A 51 5.94 -10.74 8.52
CA PHE A 51 5.73 -9.45 9.17
C PHE A 51 6.96 -9.00 9.96
N ALA A 52 7.72 -9.95 10.51
CA ALA A 52 8.97 -9.64 11.22
C ALA A 52 9.97 -8.88 10.36
N ALA A 53 9.90 -9.00 9.04
CA ALA A 53 10.82 -8.32 8.12
C ALA A 53 10.46 -6.85 7.90
N ILE A 54 9.30 -6.40 8.34
CA ILE A 54 8.87 -5.01 8.20
C ILE A 54 9.71 -4.14 9.13
N THR A 55 10.40 -3.14 8.56
CA THR A 55 11.32 -2.28 9.31
C THR A 55 10.60 -1.05 9.86
N THR A 56 11.28 -0.33 10.78
CA THR A 56 10.77 0.95 11.28
C THR A 56 10.60 1.95 10.14
N GLU A 57 11.51 1.94 9.17
CA GLU A 57 11.42 2.81 8.01
C GLU A 57 10.19 2.46 7.18
N ASP A 58 9.89 1.18 7.03
CA ASP A 58 8.69 0.73 6.32
C ASP A 58 7.43 1.23 7.01
N VAL A 59 7.39 1.16 8.34
CA VAL A 59 6.26 1.65 9.14
C VAL A 59 6.06 3.14 8.87
N ARG A 60 7.14 3.92 8.88
CA ARG A 60 7.08 5.35 8.63
C ARG A 60 6.57 5.63 7.21
N ARG A 61 7.08 4.92 6.22
CA ARG A 61 6.67 5.10 4.81
C ARG A 61 5.22 4.71 4.57
N ALA A 62 4.68 3.85 5.43
CA ALA A 62 3.28 3.45 5.36
C ALA A 62 2.35 4.48 6.01
N GLY A 63 2.91 5.52 6.61
CA GLY A 63 2.13 6.57 7.26
C GLY A 63 1.60 6.19 8.62
N GLU A 64 2.18 5.19 9.25
CA GLU A 64 1.72 4.73 10.55
C GLU A 64 2.63 5.23 11.68
N PRO A 65 2.05 5.49 12.87
CA PRO A 65 2.85 5.99 13.99
C PRO A 65 3.75 4.92 14.59
N ASP A 66 3.37 3.66 14.50
CA ASP A 66 4.15 2.57 15.06
C ASP A 66 3.78 1.24 14.40
N ARG A 67 4.56 0.22 14.73
CA ARG A 67 4.44 -1.11 14.17
C ARG A 67 3.11 -1.78 14.55
N GLU A 68 2.66 -1.56 15.75
CA GLU A 68 1.42 -2.18 16.23
C GLU A 68 0.21 -1.64 15.49
N THR A 69 0.17 -0.33 15.23
CA THR A 69 -0.91 0.27 14.45
C THR A 69 -0.92 -0.27 13.02
N LEU A 70 0.25 -0.41 12.42
CA LEU A 70 0.38 -1.00 11.10
C LEU A 70 -0.18 -2.42 11.08
N ARG A 71 0.21 -3.22 12.08
CA ARG A 71 -0.24 -4.59 12.20
C ARG A 71 -1.77 -4.66 12.33
N GLN A 72 -2.35 -3.81 13.16
CA GLN A 72 -3.79 -3.79 13.36
C GLN A 72 -4.55 -3.41 12.09
N ARG A 73 -4.05 -2.45 11.32
CA ARG A 73 -4.69 -2.07 10.07
C ARG A 73 -4.64 -3.21 9.04
N ALA A 74 -3.53 -3.92 8.98
CA ALA A 74 -3.38 -5.02 8.03
C ALA A 74 -4.15 -6.26 8.46
N ALA A 75 -4.46 -6.38 9.74
CA ALA A 75 -5.01 -7.60 10.32
C ALA A 75 -6.53 -7.75 10.16
N HIS A 76 -7.20 -6.83 9.47
CA HIS A 76 -8.65 -6.93 9.34
C HIS A 76 -9.10 -8.20 8.59
N ALA A 77 -8.19 -8.82 7.83
CA ALA A 77 -8.47 -10.08 7.14
C ALA A 77 -8.10 -11.30 7.98
N GLY A 78 -7.53 -11.09 9.18
CA GLY A 78 -7.13 -12.14 10.09
C GLY A 78 -5.97 -11.70 10.98
N PRO A 79 -5.66 -12.45 12.03
CA PRO A 79 -4.58 -12.08 12.93
C PRO A 79 -3.22 -12.17 12.25
N ILE A 80 -2.31 -11.26 12.63
CA ILE A 80 -0.95 -11.20 12.11
C ILE A 80 0.02 -11.36 13.28
N ASP A 81 0.91 -12.34 13.20
CA ASP A 81 2.04 -12.45 14.11
C ASP A 81 3.34 -12.28 13.32
N GLU A 82 4.48 -12.46 13.96
CA GLU A 82 5.77 -12.18 13.34
C GLU A 82 6.08 -13.09 12.15
N ASP A 83 5.52 -14.29 12.13
CA ASP A 83 5.76 -15.27 11.07
C ASP A 83 4.74 -15.17 9.93
N THR A 84 3.68 -14.38 10.11
CA THR A 84 2.64 -14.26 9.09
C THR A 84 3.21 -13.60 7.83
N LEU A 85 2.99 -14.22 6.68
CA LEU A 85 3.42 -13.63 5.42
C LEU A 85 2.45 -12.53 5.00
N VAL A 86 3.01 -11.39 4.64
CA VAL A 86 2.24 -10.23 4.20
C VAL A 86 2.86 -9.71 2.90
N TYR A 87 2.05 -8.99 2.12
CA TYR A 87 2.55 -8.33 0.92
C TYR A 87 3.05 -6.94 1.29
N LEU A 88 4.33 -6.71 1.00
CA LEU A 88 4.97 -5.40 1.16
C LEU A 88 4.98 -4.74 -0.21
N ILE A 89 4.25 -3.65 -0.34
CA ILE A 89 4.00 -3.03 -1.63
C ILE A 89 4.52 -1.60 -1.61
N GLU A 90 5.44 -1.29 -2.52
CA GLU A 90 5.94 0.06 -2.70
C GLU A 90 5.26 0.68 -3.91
N PHE A 91 4.93 1.95 -3.82
CA PHE A 91 4.21 2.66 -4.89
C PHE A 91 4.54 4.15 -4.84
N HIS A 92 4.09 4.86 -5.86
CA HIS A 92 4.17 6.32 -5.88
C HIS A 92 2.89 6.89 -6.53
N ALA A 93 2.55 8.11 -6.17
CA ALA A 93 1.41 8.78 -6.77
C ALA A 93 1.76 9.19 -8.20
N VAL A 94 0.78 9.12 -9.11
CA VAL A 94 0.98 9.50 -10.50
C VAL A 94 0.27 10.82 -10.78
N THR A 95 0.72 11.50 -11.85
CA THR A 95 0.18 12.81 -12.21
C THR A 95 -1.24 12.71 -12.74
N ALA A 96 -1.91 13.86 -12.84
CA ALA A 96 -3.25 13.92 -13.42
C ALA A 96 -3.28 13.36 -14.85
N ALA A 97 -2.24 13.60 -15.63
CA ALA A 97 -2.16 13.07 -16.99
C ALA A 97 -2.09 11.55 -16.97
N ASP A 98 -1.28 10.98 -16.07
CA ASP A 98 -1.19 9.53 -15.91
C ASP A 98 -2.50 8.96 -15.42
N SER A 99 -3.18 9.66 -14.51
CA SER A 99 -4.47 9.24 -13.99
C SER A 99 -5.52 9.22 -15.10
N ALA A 100 -5.53 10.22 -15.98
CA ALA A 100 -6.45 10.27 -17.09
C ALA A 100 -6.21 9.10 -18.05
N THR A 101 -4.95 8.78 -18.31
CA THR A 101 -4.58 7.62 -19.12
C THR A 101 -5.11 6.34 -18.49
N LEU A 102 -4.95 6.20 -17.18
CA LEU A 102 -5.43 5.05 -16.44
C LEU A 102 -6.94 4.90 -16.60
N GLU A 103 -7.69 5.98 -16.47
CA GLU A 103 -9.14 5.94 -16.52
C GLU A 103 -9.65 5.54 -17.90
N ARG A 104 -8.86 5.77 -18.92
CA ARG A 104 -9.22 5.40 -20.30
C ARG A 104 -8.87 3.97 -20.61
N GLY A 105 -8.20 3.32 -19.70
CA GLY A 105 -7.83 1.93 -19.85
C GLY A 105 -9.06 1.07 -20.08
N PRO A 106 -8.86 -0.07 -20.65
CA PRO A 106 -9.95 -0.99 -20.99
C PRO A 106 -10.65 -1.49 -19.79
#